data_8d6154319d8a3d2c86f0d6b9e355f9dd
#
_entry.id   8d6154319d8a3d2c86f0d6b9e355f9dd
#
_cell.length_a   1.000
_cell.length_b   1.000
_cell.length_c   1.000
_cell.angle_alpha   90.00
_cell.angle_beta   90.00
_cell.angle_gamma   90.00
#
_symmetry.space_group_name_H-M   'P 1'
#
loop_
_entity.id
_entity.type
_entity.pdbx_description
1 polymer ?
#
loop_
_entity_poly.entity_id
_entity_poly.type
_entity_poly.pdbx_seq_one_letter_code
_entity_poly.pdbx_strand_id
1 'polypeptide(L)'
;MTAQEFTDLQRKKITQEAYNDENYILGTETSIDKGKTSLGTVVKVVRGRDNVKGDDPAGLDAVAIKDEKTKTIRIIFQGSQGSMFNSKDWSGNDWPMWGKHIVDGKGATPQLERAAAFTKKVLAENKGYSFEVYGHSLGSMDGQYAIASLNTQEASRLKGAWLYEGPNVYNVLDDEKRRRVDKYRNKINNYLDHRDIVPFGYVDPNHVIGNTFYVDSAFAGGKDIGDYIGRQHNWGGYQFTKDGKIVLESDSIKDMERISINTLKGYYPSAIGMYRLPSSERIFIDAIQACAVVKAIDSQIDSLEFHMQALKDKALGEAKSDWAGIVNNLHVCYASHLSEEEIISALEAVGWSKEAFMGKVKESIDKLERAVKQECRKMRDTGEQVKAGIAKLVEKDSSLGRNIENYNIGILPQRGPTFGGR
;
A
#
# COMPACT_ATOMS: atom_id res chain seq x y z
N MET A 1 31.58 0.06 18.22
CA MET A 1 30.59 -0.93 17.71
C MET A 1 29.62 -0.16 16.84
N THR A 2 29.61 -0.45 15.54
CA THR A 2 28.63 0.13 14.60
C THR A 2 27.23 -0.32 15.06
N ALA A 3 26.31 0.63 15.20
CA ALA A 3 24.92 0.31 15.51
C ALA A 3 24.41 -0.70 14.48
N GLN A 4 23.84 -1.81 14.94
CA GLN A 4 23.28 -2.83 14.06
C GLN A 4 22.11 -2.18 13.30
N GLU A 5 22.26 -2.02 12.01
CA GLU A 5 21.22 -1.52 11.14
C GLU A 5 20.23 -2.66 10.84
N PHE A 6 18.93 -2.44 11.08
CA PHE A 6 17.90 -3.44 10.77
C PHE A 6 17.74 -3.63 9.27
N THR A 7 17.56 -4.87 8.84
CA THR A 7 17.09 -5.19 7.49
C THR A 7 15.63 -4.77 7.31
N ASP A 8 15.15 -4.65 6.08
CA ASP A 8 13.73 -4.33 5.81
C ASP A 8 12.80 -5.40 6.36
N LEU A 9 13.20 -6.68 6.29
CA LEU A 9 12.46 -7.79 6.89
C LEU A 9 12.35 -7.63 8.41
N GLN A 10 13.40 -7.18 9.09
CA GLN A 10 13.37 -6.92 10.53
C GLN A 10 12.50 -5.72 10.86
N ARG A 11 12.55 -4.65 10.08
CA ARG A 11 11.66 -3.47 10.23
C ARG A 11 10.19 -3.84 10.05
N LYS A 12 9.87 -4.66 9.06
CA LYS A 12 8.53 -5.22 8.87
C LYS A 12 8.11 -6.03 10.10
N LYS A 13 8.98 -6.89 10.65
CA LYS A 13 8.68 -7.66 11.87
C LYS A 13 8.43 -6.77 13.08
N ILE A 14 9.24 -5.73 13.30
CA ILE A 14 9.02 -4.74 14.37
C ILE A 14 7.58 -4.18 14.30
N THR A 15 7.14 -3.83 13.11
CA THR A 15 5.79 -3.29 12.87
C THR A 15 4.72 -4.37 13.09
N GLN A 16 4.96 -5.58 12.62
CA GLN A 16 4.02 -6.70 12.68
C GLN A 16 3.81 -7.20 14.12
N GLU A 17 4.87 -7.25 14.93
CA GLU A 17 4.81 -7.70 16.33
C GLU A 17 3.92 -6.79 17.20
N ALA A 18 3.68 -5.54 16.79
CA ALA A 18 2.79 -4.64 17.50
C ALA A 18 1.32 -5.09 17.51
N TYR A 19 0.94 -5.99 16.59
CA TYR A 19 -0.42 -6.55 16.52
C TYR A 19 -0.70 -7.63 17.56
N ASN A 20 0.33 -8.08 18.28
CA ASN A 20 0.17 -8.97 19.44
C ASN A 20 0.54 -8.23 20.71
N ASP A 21 -0.46 -8.00 21.59
CA ASP A 21 -0.30 -7.24 22.84
C ASP A 21 0.69 -7.86 23.80
N GLU A 22 0.88 -9.18 23.73
CA GLU A 22 1.84 -9.89 24.57
C GLU A 22 3.30 -9.61 24.22
N ASN A 23 3.57 -9.06 23.01
CA ASN A 23 4.93 -8.80 22.57
C ASN A 23 5.51 -7.48 23.11
N TYR A 24 4.66 -6.48 23.35
CA TYR A 24 5.10 -5.17 23.80
C TYR A 24 4.43 -4.78 25.13
N ILE A 25 4.95 -5.33 26.22
CA ILE A 25 4.46 -5.10 27.58
C ILE A 25 5.29 -4.00 28.25
N LEU A 26 4.63 -3.02 28.86
CA LEU A 26 5.28 -1.90 29.54
C LEU A 26 6.29 -2.39 30.59
N GLY A 27 7.50 -1.86 30.54
CA GLY A 27 8.58 -2.17 31.46
C GLY A 27 9.39 -3.41 31.12
N THR A 28 9.05 -4.15 30.05
CA THR A 28 9.76 -5.36 29.65
C THR A 28 10.77 -5.10 28.54
N GLU A 29 11.87 -5.87 28.54
CA GLU A 29 12.77 -5.98 27.41
C GLU A 29 12.07 -6.75 26.27
N THR A 30 12.23 -6.25 25.05
CA THR A 30 11.61 -6.85 23.88
C THR A 30 12.59 -7.08 22.74
N SER A 31 12.27 -8.05 21.89
CA SER A 31 13.14 -8.51 20.81
C SER A 31 12.32 -9.10 19.67
N ILE A 32 12.94 -9.19 18.49
CA ILE A 32 12.44 -9.94 17.33
C ILE A 32 13.35 -11.13 17.01
N ASP A 33 13.02 -11.89 15.96
CA ASP A 33 13.80 -13.04 15.50
C ASP A 33 14.03 -14.11 16.60
N LYS A 34 13.00 -14.41 17.39
CA LYS A 34 13.05 -15.39 18.49
C LYS A 34 14.12 -15.03 19.54
N GLY A 35 14.18 -13.75 19.92
CA GLY A 35 15.11 -13.26 20.93
C GLY A 35 16.50 -12.87 20.42
N LYS A 36 16.81 -13.07 19.14
CA LYS A 36 18.16 -12.81 18.60
C LYS A 36 18.46 -11.32 18.41
N THR A 37 17.42 -10.50 18.18
CA THR A 37 17.57 -9.07 17.89
C THR A 37 16.83 -8.27 18.96
N SER A 38 17.55 -7.72 19.92
CA SER A 38 16.99 -6.84 20.97
C SER A 38 16.51 -5.53 20.37
N LEU A 39 15.34 -5.08 20.80
CA LEU A 39 14.78 -3.78 20.46
C LEU A 39 14.93 -2.77 21.61
N GLY A 40 15.13 -3.23 22.83
CA GLY A 40 15.22 -2.44 24.03
C GLY A 40 14.01 -2.63 24.96
N THR A 41 13.80 -1.69 25.88
CA THR A 41 12.74 -1.75 26.90
C THR A 41 11.51 -0.98 26.44
N VAL A 42 10.32 -1.54 26.61
CA VAL A 42 9.04 -0.86 26.35
C VAL A 42 8.81 0.18 27.44
N VAL A 43 8.85 1.47 27.08
CA VAL A 43 8.75 2.59 28.03
C VAL A 43 7.39 3.28 28.02
N LYS A 44 6.57 3.05 27.01
CA LYS A 44 5.23 3.60 26.91
C LYS A 44 4.33 2.75 26.02
N VAL A 45 3.09 2.55 26.46
CA VAL A 45 2.06 1.84 25.72
C VAL A 45 0.76 2.63 25.85
N VAL A 46 0.03 2.74 24.74
CA VAL A 46 -1.33 3.27 24.68
C VAL A 46 -2.15 2.26 23.87
N ARG A 47 -3.34 1.93 24.37
CA ARG A 47 -4.29 1.00 23.75
C ARG A 47 -5.65 1.67 23.66
N GLY A 48 -6.12 1.87 22.43
CA GLY A 48 -7.40 2.53 22.14
C GLY A 48 -8.50 1.60 21.65
N ARG A 49 -8.19 0.32 21.59
CA ARG A 49 -8.95 -0.69 20.87
C ARG A 49 -10.37 -0.94 21.28
N ASP A 50 -10.63 -0.96 22.52
CA ASP A 50 -11.94 -1.32 22.99
C ASP A 50 -12.58 -0.13 23.69
N ASN A 51 -13.60 0.39 23.10
CA ASN A 51 -14.49 1.42 23.70
C ASN A 51 -14.96 1.08 25.12
N VAL A 52 -14.58 -0.07 25.67
CA VAL A 52 -15.01 -0.57 26.97
C VAL A 52 -13.95 -0.43 28.06
N LYS A 53 -12.65 -0.38 27.71
CA LYS A 53 -11.53 -0.28 28.67
C LYS A 53 -10.26 0.35 28.11
N GLY A 54 -10.29 0.95 26.91
CA GLY A 54 -9.12 1.57 26.32
C GLY A 54 -8.73 2.85 27.04
N ASP A 55 -7.45 3.06 27.26
CA ASP A 55 -6.89 4.28 27.87
C ASP A 55 -6.96 5.48 26.92
N ASP A 56 -7.35 5.29 25.67
CA ASP A 56 -7.39 6.32 24.66
C ASP A 56 -8.73 6.40 23.91
N PRO A 57 -9.54 7.43 24.21
CA PRO A 57 -10.86 7.60 23.58
C PRO A 57 -10.80 7.94 22.09
N ALA A 58 -9.62 8.31 21.57
CA ALA A 58 -9.41 8.58 20.15
C ALA A 58 -9.03 7.32 19.35
N GLY A 59 -8.93 6.17 19.99
CA GLY A 59 -8.65 4.88 19.34
C GLY A 59 -7.19 4.65 18.94
N LEU A 60 -6.25 5.39 19.52
CA LEU A 60 -4.83 5.24 19.22
C LEU A 60 -4.24 3.99 19.88
N ASP A 61 -3.58 3.14 19.08
CA ASP A 61 -2.71 2.05 19.53
C ASP A 61 -1.25 2.38 19.21
N ALA A 62 -0.42 2.61 20.25
CA ALA A 62 0.96 3.00 20.06
C ALA A 62 1.88 2.48 21.17
N VAL A 63 3.12 2.16 20.77
CA VAL A 63 4.18 1.69 21.67
C VAL A 63 5.44 2.52 21.47
N ALA A 64 6.15 2.82 22.56
CA ALA A 64 7.50 3.37 22.50
C ALA A 64 8.48 2.41 23.19
N ILE A 65 9.55 2.07 22.49
CA ILE A 65 10.62 1.18 22.92
C ILE A 65 11.92 2.00 23.02
N LYS A 66 12.60 1.93 24.14
CA LYS A 66 13.84 2.66 24.41
C LYS A 66 15.03 1.74 24.33
N ASP A 67 15.91 2.02 23.42
CA ASP A 67 17.20 1.33 23.28
C ASP A 67 18.32 2.19 23.84
N GLU A 68 18.78 1.81 25.02
CA GLU A 68 19.85 2.51 25.74
C GLU A 68 21.21 2.40 25.04
N LYS A 69 21.42 1.30 24.29
CA LYS A 69 22.72 1.03 23.63
C LYS A 69 22.91 1.95 22.42
N THR A 70 21.88 2.12 21.62
CA THR A 70 21.93 2.95 20.41
C THR A 70 21.41 4.37 20.61
N LYS A 71 20.94 4.70 21.82
CA LYS A 71 20.28 5.96 22.15
C LYS A 71 19.15 6.28 21.17
N THR A 72 18.29 5.30 20.94
CA THR A 72 17.20 5.38 19.98
C THR A 72 15.88 5.03 20.65
N ILE A 73 14.84 5.83 20.38
CA ILE A 73 13.46 5.50 20.70
C ILE A 73 12.79 4.99 19.44
N ARG A 74 12.15 3.83 19.50
CA ARG A 74 11.29 3.29 18.44
C ARG A 74 9.85 3.56 18.78
N ILE A 75 9.16 4.30 17.95
CA ILE A 75 7.73 4.61 18.10
C ILE A 75 7.01 3.77 17.05
N ILE A 76 6.09 2.93 17.50
CA ILE A 76 5.36 1.99 16.65
C ILE A 76 3.88 2.33 16.79
N PHE A 77 3.24 2.64 15.66
CA PHE A 77 1.81 2.84 15.55
C PHE A 77 1.19 1.60 14.91
N GLN A 78 0.21 1.05 15.59
CA GLN A 78 -0.51 -0.12 15.12
C GLN A 78 -1.71 0.32 14.29
N GLY A 79 -2.01 -0.43 13.24
CA GLY A 79 -3.25 -0.28 12.48
C GLY A 79 -4.44 -0.89 13.22
N SER A 80 -5.61 -0.78 12.62
CA SER A 80 -6.84 -1.35 13.18
C SER A 80 -6.69 -2.84 13.42
N GLN A 81 -7.15 -3.30 14.58
CA GLN A 81 -7.25 -4.72 14.89
C GLN A 81 -8.68 -5.24 14.70
N GLY A 82 -8.76 -6.54 14.49
CA GLY A 82 -10.01 -7.23 14.33
C GLY A 82 -10.39 -7.45 12.87
N SER A 83 -11.55 -8.03 12.66
CA SER A 83 -12.07 -8.35 11.34
C SER A 83 -12.55 -7.08 10.61
N MET A 84 -11.63 -6.11 10.38
CA MET A 84 -11.95 -4.97 9.52
C MET A 84 -12.56 -5.46 8.19
N PHE A 85 -12.18 -6.66 7.78
CA PHE A 85 -12.66 -7.32 6.58
C PHE A 85 -13.80 -8.32 6.81
N ASN A 86 -14.16 -8.63 8.05
CA ASN A 86 -15.26 -9.55 8.41
C ASN A 86 -16.42 -8.88 9.14
N SER A 87 -16.29 -7.61 9.54
CA SER A 87 -17.37 -6.93 10.26
C SER A 87 -18.34 -6.25 9.31
N LYS A 88 -19.62 -6.23 9.72
CA LYS A 88 -20.68 -5.43 9.09
C LYS A 88 -20.32 -3.93 8.99
N ASP A 89 -19.30 -3.51 9.71
CA ASP A 89 -18.81 -2.12 9.80
C ASP A 89 -18.02 -1.69 8.56
N TRP A 90 -17.53 -2.62 7.74
CA TRP A 90 -16.90 -2.28 6.46
C TRP A 90 -17.93 -1.86 5.40
N SER A 91 -19.18 -2.30 5.54
CA SER A 91 -20.31 -1.90 4.69
C SER A 91 -20.98 -0.60 5.15
N GLY A 92 -20.75 -0.19 6.39
CA GLY A 92 -21.38 0.96 7.02
C GLY A 92 -20.42 2.07 7.36
N ASN A 93 -20.17 2.98 6.44
CA ASN A 93 -19.80 4.38 6.68
C ASN A 93 -18.40 4.75 7.20
N ASP A 94 -17.66 3.94 7.95
CA ASP A 94 -16.46 4.48 8.62
C ASP A 94 -15.24 4.59 7.72
N TRP A 95 -14.88 3.58 6.96
CA TRP A 95 -13.71 3.63 6.08
C TRP A 95 -13.88 4.53 4.84
N PRO A 96 -15.01 4.47 4.08
CA PRO A 96 -15.24 5.43 3.00
C PRO A 96 -15.36 6.88 3.48
N MET A 97 -15.94 7.12 4.66
CA MET A 97 -15.99 8.46 5.26
C MET A 97 -14.61 8.94 5.71
N TRP A 98 -13.81 8.06 6.29
CA TRP A 98 -12.44 8.34 6.70
C TRP A 98 -11.55 8.65 5.49
N GLY A 99 -11.57 7.79 4.48
CA GLY A 99 -10.86 8.01 3.23
C GLY A 99 -11.28 9.32 2.55
N LYS A 100 -12.57 9.59 2.49
CA LYS A 100 -13.10 10.85 1.95
C LYS A 100 -12.68 12.05 2.78
N HIS A 101 -12.67 11.96 4.10
CA HIS A 101 -12.23 13.05 4.99
C HIS A 101 -10.76 13.43 4.74
N ILE A 102 -9.90 12.44 4.55
CA ILE A 102 -8.49 12.65 4.23
C ILE A 102 -8.30 13.20 2.82
N VAL A 103 -9.00 12.65 1.83
CA VAL A 103 -8.91 13.11 0.44
C VAL A 103 -9.44 14.53 0.29
N ASP A 104 -10.55 14.85 0.97
CA ASP A 104 -11.16 16.18 0.94
C ASP A 104 -10.39 17.23 1.77
N GLY A 105 -9.34 16.84 2.51
CA GLY A 105 -8.51 17.75 3.30
C GLY A 105 -9.24 18.45 4.44
N LYS A 106 -10.22 17.77 5.07
CA LYS A 106 -11.07 18.34 6.14
C LYS A 106 -10.39 18.48 7.51
N GLY A 107 -9.06 18.41 7.55
CA GLY A 107 -8.26 18.51 8.76
C GLY A 107 -7.94 17.15 9.38
N ALA A 108 -7.17 17.17 10.47
CA ALA A 108 -6.76 15.95 11.16
C ALA A 108 -7.89 15.35 11.99
N THR A 109 -7.91 14.04 12.07
CA THR A 109 -8.83 13.33 12.97
C THR A 109 -8.32 13.36 14.41
N PRO A 110 -9.17 13.11 15.43
CA PRO A 110 -8.72 12.99 16.80
C PRO A 110 -7.59 11.98 17.01
N GLN A 111 -7.60 10.87 16.28
CA GLN A 111 -6.54 9.86 16.35
C GLN A 111 -5.20 10.39 15.83
N LEU A 112 -5.18 11.07 14.69
CA LEU A 112 -3.97 11.70 14.13
C LEU A 112 -3.38 12.73 15.11
N GLU A 113 -4.22 13.58 15.69
CA GLU A 113 -3.78 14.55 16.72
C GLU A 113 -3.24 13.85 17.96
N ARG A 114 -3.84 12.75 18.36
CA ARG A 114 -3.39 11.94 19.49
C ARG A 114 -2.04 11.26 19.21
N ALA A 115 -1.82 10.76 17.99
CA ALA A 115 -0.54 10.20 17.57
C ALA A 115 0.58 11.26 17.61
N ALA A 116 0.30 12.48 17.18
CA ALA A 116 1.21 13.61 17.28
C ALA A 116 1.53 13.97 18.76
N ALA A 117 0.52 14.03 19.62
CA ALA A 117 0.68 14.30 21.04
C ALA A 117 1.48 13.21 21.77
N PHE A 118 1.21 11.93 21.46
CA PHE A 118 1.96 10.78 21.98
C PHE A 118 3.44 10.90 21.60
N THR A 119 3.74 11.13 20.33
CA THR A 119 5.12 11.27 19.85
C THR A 119 5.85 12.41 20.55
N LYS A 120 5.26 13.61 20.61
CA LYS A 120 5.86 14.76 21.30
C LYS A 120 6.15 14.46 22.77
N LYS A 121 5.22 13.81 23.47
CA LYS A 121 5.39 13.41 24.87
C LYS A 121 6.55 12.44 25.04
N VAL A 122 6.62 11.39 24.20
CA VAL A 122 7.72 10.42 24.21
C VAL A 122 9.06 11.11 23.97
N LEU A 123 9.14 12.02 23.01
CA LEU A 123 10.37 12.76 22.70
C LEU A 123 10.79 13.74 23.79
N ALA A 124 9.83 14.37 24.46
CA ALA A 124 10.10 15.28 25.60
C ALA A 124 10.62 14.53 26.83
N GLU A 125 10.10 13.34 27.10
CA GLU A 125 10.52 12.44 28.18
C GLU A 125 11.90 11.81 27.92
N ASN A 126 12.34 11.76 26.64
CA ASN A 126 13.60 11.12 26.21
C ASN A 126 14.50 12.10 25.45
N LYS A 127 14.87 13.21 26.12
CA LYS A 127 15.82 14.18 25.57
C LYS A 127 17.17 13.52 25.32
N GLY A 128 17.81 13.84 24.18
CA GLY A 128 19.10 13.26 23.79
C GLY A 128 19.04 11.91 23.08
N TYR A 129 17.84 11.35 22.86
CA TYR A 129 17.66 10.17 22.02
C TYR A 129 17.25 10.59 20.60
N SER A 130 17.78 9.90 19.59
CA SER A 130 17.20 9.89 18.25
C SER A 130 15.93 9.03 18.26
N PHE A 131 15.14 9.07 17.21
CA PHE A 131 13.97 8.22 17.13
C PHE A 131 13.74 7.66 15.75
N GLU A 132 13.02 6.54 15.71
CA GLU A 132 12.52 5.84 14.52
C GLU A 132 11.01 5.70 14.64
N VAL A 133 10.32 5.70 13.49
CA VAL A 133 8.86 5.55 13.44
C VAL A 133 8.51 4.35 12.56
N TYR A 134 7.60 3.54 13.05
CA TYR A 134 7.07 2.36 12.37
C TYR A 134 5.55 2.42 12.36
N GLY A 135 4.92 2.00 11.28
CA GLY A 135 3.47 1.97 11.18
C GLY A 135 2.97 1.13 10.02
N HIS A 136 1.78 0.56 10.18
CA HIS A 136 1.10 -0.21 9.15
C HIS A 136 -0.36 0.19 9.08
N SER A 137 -0.93 0.26 7.88
CA SER A 137 -2.33 0.60 7.70
C SER A 137 -2.66 1.97 8.31
N LEU A 138 -3.66 2.04 9.18
CA LEU A 138 -4.00 3.23 9.96
C LEU A 138 -2.80 3.75 10.78
N GLY A 139 -1.97 2.86 11.35
CA GLY A 139 -0.74 3.25 12.05
C GLY A 139 0.31 3.91 11.14
N SER A 140 0.32 3.62 9.85
CA SER A 140 1.13 4.36 8.87
C SER A 140 0.67 5.82 8.75
N MET A 141 -0.65 6.07 8.73
CA MET A 141 -1.21 7.42 8.73
C MET A 141 -0.86 8.18 10.01
N ASP A 142 -0.98 7.52 11.17
CA ASP A 142 -0.60 8.07 12.47
C ASP A 142 0.87 8.48 12.49
N GLY A 143 1.76 7.63 11.97
CA GLY A 143 3.19 7.89 11.83
C GLY A 143 3.49 9.08 10.91
N GLN A 144 2.86 9.16 9.75
CA GLN A 144 2.99 10.27 8.81
C GLN A 144 2.60 11.59 9.47
N TYR A 145 1.42 11.66 10.09
CA TYR A 145 0.92 12.88 10.72
C TYR A 145 1.73 13.27 11.95
N ALA A 146 2.13 12.29 12.75
CA ALA A 146 2.96 12.54 13.94
C ALA A 146 4.28 13.19 13.56
N ILE A 147 4.99 12.69 12.53
CA ILE A 147 6.25 13.29 12.04
C ILE A 147 6.02 14.70 11.51
N ALA A 148 4.97 14.91 10.70
CA ALA A 148 4.65 16.22 10.13
C ALA A 148 4.31 17.27 11.20
N SER A 149 3.82 16.84 12.36
CA SER A 149 3.42 17.70 13.48
C SER A 149 4.56 18.09 14.43
N LEU A 150 5.76 17.53 14.25
CA LEU A 150 6.94 17.87 15.06
C LEU A 150 7.49 19.24 14.70
N ASN A 151 8.07 19.94 15.68
CA ASN A 151 8.86 21.14 15.38
C ASN A 151 10.22 20.77 14.78
N THR A 152 10.98 21.75 14.29
CA THR A 152 12.27 21.51 13.63
C THR A 152 13.30 20.81 14.53
N GLN A 153 13.33 21.15 15.82
CA GLN A 153 14.25 20.55 16.78
C GLN A 153 13.90 19.07 17.05
N GLU A 154 12.62 18.78 17.23
CA GLU A 154 12.13 17.41 17.41
C GLU A 154 12.39 16.57 16.16
N ALA A 155 12.02 17.09 15.00
CA ALA A 155 12.15 16.39 13.71
C ALA A 155 13.63 16.15 13.31
N SER A 156 14.57 17.01 13.73
CA SER A 156 15.99 16.80 13.48
C SER A 156 16.55 15.50 14.07
N ARG A 157 15.89 14.99 15.12
CA ARG A 157 16.23 13.74 15.82
C ARG A 157 15.73 12.49 15.09
N LEU A 158 14.90 12.63 14.03
CA LEU A 158 14.40 11.51 13.22
C LEU A 158 15.55 10.81 12.53
N LYS A 159 15.73 9.52 12.78
CA LYS A 159 16.64 8.64 12.04
C LYS A 159 15.99 8.13 10.76
N GLY A 160 14.78 7.62 10.85
CA GLY A 160 14.02 7.09 9.76
C GLY A 160 12.58 6.73 10.14
N ALA A 161 11.74 6.60 9.15
CA ALA A 161 10.39 6.07 9.30
C ALA A 161 10.15 5.00 8.22
N TRP A 162 9.51 3.91 8.63
CA TRP A 162 9.13 2.78 7.79
C TRP A 162 7.63 2.54 7.96
N LEU A 163 6.90 2.95 6.94
CA LEU A 163 5.45 3.03 6.94
C LEU A 163 4.92 2.12 5.83
N TYR A 164 3.96 1.26 6.17
CA TYR A 164 3.49 0.20 5.29
C TYR A 164 1.99 0.32 5.05
N GLU A 165 1.56 0.19 3.81
CA GLU A 165 0.17 0.01 3.37
C GLU A 165 -0.85 1.00 3.97
N GLY A 166 -0.43 2.21 4.28
CA GLY A 166 -1.34 3.24 4.80
C GLY A 166 -1.67 4.31 3.77
N PRO A 167 -2.85 4.93 3.85
CA PRO A 167 -3.18 6.10 3.05
C PRO A 167 -2.25 7.28 3.31
N ASN A 168 -2.07 8.11 2.29
CA ASN A 168 -1.31 9.35 2.40
C ASN A 168 -2.14 10.45 3.08
N VAL A 169 -1.60 11.07 4.11
CA VAL A 169 -2.30 12.13 4.87
C VAL A 169 -1.83 13.55 4.52
N TYR A 170 -1.14 13.74 3.39
CA TYR A 170 -0.61 15.05 2.99
C TYR A 170 -1.68 16.12 2.91
N ASN A 171 -2.87 15.78 2.43
CA ASN A 171 -3.96 16.73 2.22
C ASN A 171 -4.56 17.31 3.53
N VAL A 172 -4.42 16.60 4.66
CA VAL A 172 -4.89 17.11 5.97
C VAL A 172 -3.88 18.02 6.66
N LEU A 173 -2.67 18.14 6.11
CA LEU A 173 -1.63 19.02 6.65
C LEU A 173 -1.89 20.46 6.26
N ASP A 174 -1.62 21.39 7.18
CA ASP A 174 -1.46 22.80 6.86
C ASP A 174 -0.13 23.06 6.14
N ASP A 175 0.00 24.24 5.52
CA ASP A 175 1.19 24.62 4.73
C ASP A 175 2.48 24.64 5.55
N GLU A 176 2.41 24.90 6.85
CA GLU A 176 3.60 24.89 7.71
C GLU A 176 4.09 23.45 7.92
N LYS A 177 3.18 22.51 8.21
CA LYS A 177 3.51 21.09 8.35
C LYS A 177 4.02 20.50 7.04
N ARG A 178 3.41 20.85 5.89
CA ARG A 178 3.88 20.44 4.54
C ARG A 178 5.32 20.87 4.32
N ARG A 179 5.61 22.18 4.43
CA ARG A 179 6.97 22.72 4.27
C ARG A 179 7.98 22.10 5.23
N ARG A 180 7.54 21.71 6.41
CA ARG A 180 8.41 21.11 7.44
C ARG A 180 8.73 19.66 7.12
N VAL A 181 7.73 18.85 6.81
CA VAL A 181 7.90 17.42 6.55
C VAL A 181 8.70 17.17 5.27
N ASP A 182 8.59 18.03 4.26
CA ASP A 182 9.35 17.94 3.02
C ASP A 182 10.88 18.02 3.26
N LYS A 183 11.32 18.71 4.30
CA LYS A 183 12.75 18.77 4.67
C LYS A 183 13.31 17.40 5.13
N TYR A 184 12.44 16.51 5.57
CA TYR A 184 12.79 15.18 6.08
C TYR A 184 12.32 14.06 5.16
N ARG A 185 11.89 14.40 3.93
CA ARG A 185 11.37 13.46 2.94
C ARG A 185 12.22 12.20 2.79
N ASN A 186 13.54 12.37 2.70
CA ASN A 186 14.51 11.29 2.51
C ASN A 186 14.67 10.33 3.72
N LYS A 187 14.04 10.64 4.85
CA LYS A 187 14.02 9.79 6.05
C LYS A 187 12.69 9.06 6.25
N ILE A 188 11.69 9.34 5.44
CA ILE A 188 10.34 8.78 5.57
C ILE A 188 10.11 7.89 4.34
N ASN A 189 9.89 6.60 4.59
CA ASN A 189 9.74 5.59 3.54
C ASN A 189 8.35 4.96 3.66
N ASN A 190 7.52 5.13 2.63
CA ASN A 190 6.23 4.49 2.50
C ASN A 190 6.36 3.32 1.52
N TYR A 191 6.05 2.12 1.99
CA TYR A 191 6.04 0.90 1.18
C TYR A 191 4.59 0.56 0.85
N LEU A 192 4.31 0.45 -0.44
CA LEU A 192 2.96 0.28 -0.98
C LEU A 192 2.92 -0.94 -1.90
N ASP A 193 1.89 -1.74 -1.75
CA ASP A 193 1.56 -2.85 -2.63
C ASP A 193 0.43 -2.44 -3.58
N HIS A 194 0.66 -2.44 -4.89
CA HIS A 194 -0.38 -2.16 -5.88
C HIS A 194 -1.55 -3.15 -5.86
N ARG A 195 -1.35 -4.32 -5.25
CA ARG A 195 -2.41 -5.34 -5.09
C ARG A 195 -3.23 -5.14 -3.81
N ASP A 196 -2.81 -4.21 -2.95
CA ASP A 196 -3.57 -3.80 -1.77
C ASP A 196 -4.48 -2.61 -2.11
N ILE A 197 -5.72 -2.67 -1.64
CA ILE A 197 -6.73 -1.62 -1.89
C ILE A 197 -6.71 -0.50 -0.84
N VAL A 198 -5.98 -0.69 0.25
CA VAL A 198 -5.99 0.23 1.40
C VAL A 198 -5.15 1.49 1.16
N PRO A 199 -3.91 1.41 0.67
CA PRO A 199 -3.13 2.59 0.41
C PRO A 199 -3.70 3.41 -0.76
N PHE A 200 -3.93 4.70 -0.52
CA PHE A 200 -4.38 5.65 -1.54
C PHE A 200 -3.79 7.03 -1.32
N GLY A 201 -3.94 7.92 -2.31
CA GLY A 201 -3.48 9.31 -2.21
C GLY A 201 -2.02 9.51 -2.62
N TYR A 202 -1.40 8.56 -3.32
CA TYR A 202 -0.01 8.60 -3.76
C TYR A 202 0.17 8.90 -5.26
N VAL A 203 -0.88 9.33 -5.95
CA VAL A 203 -0.87 9.57 -7.40
C VAL A 203 0.04 10.76 -7.77
N ASP A 204 0.03 11.82 -6.96
CA ASP A 204 0.89 12.99 -7.18
C ASP A 204 2.12 12.91 -6.27
N PRO A 205 3.33 12.67 -6.82
CA PRO A 205 4.55 12.54 -6.02
C PRO A 205 4.96 13.85 -5.31
N ASN A 206 4.37 14.98 -5.68
CA ASN A 206 4.61 16.26 -5.00
C ASN A 206 3.74 16.44 -3.75
N HIS A 207 2.65 15.68 -3.66
CA HIS A 207 1.69 15.74 -2.57
C HIS A 207 1.73 14.47 -1.70
N VAL A 208 2.92 13.98 -1.39
CA VAL A 208 3.12 12.81 -0.52
C VAL A 208 4.09 13.11 0.62
N ILE A 209 3.85 12.52 1.77
CA ILE A 209 4.73 12.60 2.93
C ILE A 209 5.84 11.56 2.77
N GLY A 210 7.07 12.01 2.54
CA GLY A 210 8.22 11.12 2.37
C GLY A 210 8.38 10.53 0.96
N ASN A 211 9.20 9.50 0.86
CA ASN A 211 9.42 8.74 -0.36
C ASN A 211 8.39 7.61 -0.46
N THR A 212 7.99 7.30 -1.67
CA THR A 212 7.08 6.19 -1.97
C THR A 212 7.84 5.09 -2.69
N PHE A 213 7.71 3.87 -2.20
CA PHE A 213 8.32 2.67 -2.77
C PHE A 213 7.23 1.65 -3.05
N TYR A 214 7.06 1.28 -4.30
CA TYR A 214 6.15 0.22 -4.69
C TYR A 214 6.87 -1.12 -4.60
N VAL A 215 6.28 -2.06 -3.87
CA VAL A 215 6.84 -3.39 -3.69
C VAL A 215 6.50 -4.29 -4.87
N ASP A 216 7.46 -5.06 -5.34
CA ASP A 216 7.20 -6.14 -6.30
C ASP A 216 6.53 -7.30 -5.54
N SER A 217 5.21 -7.23 -5.43
CA SER A 217 4.43 -8.14 -4.61
C SER A 217 3.94 -9.35 -5.38
N ALA A 218 3.92 -10.50 -4.70
CA ALA A 218 3.22 -11.68 -5.17
C ALA A 218 1.73 -11.61 -4.82
N PHE A 219 0.92 -12.41 -5.51
CA PHE A 219 -0.47 -12.61 -5.16
C PHE A 219 -0.58 -13.43 -3.87
N ALA A 220 -1.15 -12.86 -2.82
CA ALA A 220 -1.20 -13.51 -1.49
C ALA A 220 -2.18 -14.70 -1.40
N GLY A 221 -3.01 -14.89 -2.45
CA GLY A 221 -4.06 -15.90 -2.44
C GLY A 221 -5.15 -15.60 -1.41
N GLY A 222 -6.18 -16.42 -1.40
CA GLY A 222 -7.29 -16.30 -0.44
C GLY A 222 -8.37 -17.33 -0.74
N LYS A 223 -9.19 -17.66 0.28
CA LYS A 223 -10.37 -18.55 0.13
C LYS A 223 -11.55 -17.78 -0.50
N ASP A 224 -11.62 -16.52 -0.21
CA ASP A 224 -12.58 -15.54 -0.73
C ASP A 224 -11.90 -14.17 -0.81
N ILE A 225 -12.66 -13.17 -1.24
CA ILE A 225 -12.13 -11.83 -1.46
C ILE A 225 -11.72 -11.16 -0.16
N GLY A 226 -12.46 -11.33 0.94
CA GLY A 226 -12.13 -10.75 2.24
C GLY A 226 -10.82 -11.31 2.77
N ASP A 227 -10.64 -12.64 2.67
CA ASP A 227 -9.39 -13.32 3.04
C ASP A 227 -8.21 -12.87 2.16
N TYR A 228 -8.43 -12.69 0.84
CA TYR A 228 -7.42 -12.13 -0.07
C TYR A 228 -7.02 -10.72 0.33
N ILE A 229 -7.99 -9.81 0.49
CA ILE A 229 -7.71 -8.42 0.88
C ILE A 229 -6.96 -8.40 2.22
N GLY A 230 -7.42 -9.15 3.21
CA GLY A 230 -6.76 -9.25 4.49
C GLY A 230 -5.33 -9.76 4.41
N ARG A 231 -5.06 -10.80 3.61
CA ARG A 231 -3.72 -11.35 3.43
C ARG A 231 -2.80 -10.39 2.69
N GLN A 232 -3.28 -9.79 1.59
CA GLN A 232 -2.49 -8.84 0.79
C GLN A 232 -2.12 -7.64 1.64
N HIS A 233 -3.09 -7.05 2.34
CA HIS A 233 -2.89 -5.92 3.23
C HIS A 233 -1.90 -6.24 4.38
N ASN A 234 -1.93 -7.45 4.92
CA ASN A 234 -1.02 -7.90 5.99
C ASN A 234 0.32 -8.43 5.46
N TRP A 235 0.89 -7.79 4.45
CA TRP A 235 2.19 -8.12 3.83
C TRP A 235 2.27 -9.50 3.17
N GLY A 236 1.14 -10.15 2.85
CA GLY A 236 1.13 -11.51 2.29
C GLY A 236 1.78 -11.61 0.91
N GLY A 237 1.83 -10.51 0.17
CA GLY A 237 2.48 -10.41 -1.13
C GLY A 237 3.95 -9.97 -1.08
N TYR A 238 4.45 -9.48 0.04
CA TYR A 238 5.80 -8.92 0.14
C TYR A 238 6.88 -9.97 -0.10
N GLN A 239 7.82 -9.65 -0.96
CA GLN A 239 8.99 -10.47 -1.26
C GLN A 239 10.25 -9.85 -0.66
N PHE A 240 11.15 -10.71 -0.17
CA PHE A 240 12.40 -10.29 0.42
C PHE A 240 13.56 -11.07 -0.20
N THR A 241 14.68 -10.39 -0.41
CA THR A 241 15.93 -11.02 -0.80
C THR A 241 16.50 -11.85 0.37
N LYS A 242 17.53 -12.67 0.12
CA LYS A 242 18.17 -13.49 1.15
C LYS A 242 18.81 -12.68 2.28
N ASP A 243 19.23 -11.45 2.00
CA ASP A 243 19.77 -10.50 2.96
C ASP A 243 18.70 -9.62 3.63
N GLY A 244 17.42 -9.90 3.38
CA GLY A 244 16.29 -9.28 4.06
C GLY A 244 15.90 -7.91 3.55
N LYS A 245 16.22 -7.55 2.30
CA LYS A 245 15.72 -6.34 1.65
C LYS A 245 14.36 -6.60 0.99
N ILE A 246 13.47 -5.63 1.04
CA ILE A 246 12.22 -5.67 0.26
C ILE A 246 12.57 -5.61 -1.23
N VAL A 247 11.95 -6.48 -2.02
CA VAL A 247 12.03 -6.41 -3.48
C VAL A 247 11.09 -5.31 -3.96
N LEU A 248 11.62 -4.31 -4.64
CA LEU A 248 10.85 -3.19 -5.16
C LEU A 248 10.65 -3.35 -6.67
N GLU A 249 9.53 -2.84 -7.19
CA GLU A 249 9.30 -2.78 -8.64
C GLU A 249 10.44 -2.02 -9.36
N SER A 250 10.95 -0.96 -8.74
CA SER A 250 12.10 -0.22 -9.26
C SER A 250 13.39 -1.05 -9.34
N ASP A 251 13.52 -2.09 -8.51
CA ASP A 251 14.70 -2.96 -8.53
C ASP A 251 14.61 -3.94 -9.70
N SER A 252 13.41 -4.43 -10.02
CA SER A 252 13.18 -5.22 -11.24
C SER A 252 13.50 -4.41 -12.50
N ILE A 253 13.16 -3.12 -12.53
CA ILE A 253 13.52 -2.20 -13.62
C ILE A 253 15.04 -1.99 -13.67
N LYS A 254 15.68 -1.72 -12.53
CA LYS A 254 17.14 -1.53 -12.44
C LYS A 254 17.91 -2.80 -12.79
N ASP A 255 17.40 -3.97 -12.45
CA ASP A 255 18.01 -5.23 -12.86
C ASP A 255 17.95 -5.42 -14.38
N MET A 256 16.84 -5.04 -15.03
CA MET A 256 16.76 -5.00 -16.49
C MET A 256 17.75 -3.99 -17.11
N GLU A 257 17.87 -2.79 -16.52
CA GLU A 257 18.87 -1.80 -16.93
C GLU A 257 20.30 -2.34 -16.74
N ARG A 258 20.61 -2.95 -15.60
CA ARG A 258 21.93 -3.51 -15.30
C ARG A 258 22.29 -4.66 -16.24
N ILE A 259 21.33 -5.55 -16.54
CA ILE A 259 21.51 -6.63 -17.50
C ILE A 259 21.77 -6.04 -18.87
N SER A 260 20.99 -5.02 -19.27
CA SER A 260 21.16 -4.32 -20.55
C SER A 260 22.52 -3.64 -20.66
N ILE A 261 22.95 -2.92 -19.62
CA ILE A 261 24.25 -2.26 -19.53
C ILE A 261 25.39 -3.30 -19.58
N ASN A 262 25.26 -4.44 -18.91
CA ASN A 262 26.27 -5.49 -18.91
C ASN A 262 26.35 -6.17 -20.29
N THR A 263 25.23 -6.35 -20.97
CA THR A 263 25.20 -6.85 -22.34
C THR A 263 25.86 -5.85 -23.29
N LEU A 264 25.53 -4.56 -23.17
CA LEU A 264 26.18 -3.50 -23.95
C LEU A 264 27.68 -3.42 -23.69
N LYS A 265 28.14 -3.55 -22.44
CA LYS A 265 29.58 -3.61 -22.09
C LYS A 265 30.30 -4.79 -22.73
N GLY A 266 29.60 -5.93 -22.90
CA GLY A 266 30.15 -7.09 -23.61
C GLY A 266 30.41 -6.79 -25.08
N TYR A 267 29.56 -5.98 -25.73
CA TYR A 267 29.71 -5.56 -27.12
C TYR A 267 30.57 -4.29 -27.29
N TYR A 268 30.59 -3.40 -26.28
CA TYR A 268 31.32 -2.13 -26.33
C TYR A 268 32.12 -1.92 -25.02
N PRO A 269 33.31 -2.55 -24.91
CA PRO A 269 34.11 -2.50 -23.70
C PRO A 269 34.52 -1.08 -23.26
N SER A 270 34.44 -0.09 -24.19
CA SER A 270 34.77 1.32 -23.94
C SER A 270 33.63 2.18 -23.40
N ALA A 271 32.38 1.62 -23.25
CA ALA A 271 31.23 2.34 -22.74
C ALA A 271 31.31 2.52 -21.21
N ILE A 272 32.11 3.46 -20.79
CA ILE A 272 32.27 3.83 -19.37
C ILE A 272 31.34 5.00 -19.07
N GLY A 273 30.19 4.70 -18.43
CA GLY A 273 29.23 5.68 -17.93
C GLY A 273 28.14 6.06 -18.92
N MET A 274 26.89 6.06 -18.45
CA MET A 274 25.66 6.28 -19.22
C MET A 274 25.63 7.59 -20.03
N TYR A 275 26.37 8.62 -19.60
CA TYR A 275 26.46 9.91 -20.26
C TYR A 275 27.43 9.95 -21.47
N ARG A 276 28.18 8.88 -21.71
CA ARG A 276 29.11 8.75 -22.84
C ARG A 276 28.67 7.72 -23.88
N LEU A 277 27.46 7.17 -23.74
CA LEU A 277 26.90 6.23 -24.70
C LEU A 277 26.58 6.95 -26.01
N PRO A 278 26.83 6.34 -27.17
CA PRO A 278 26.31 6.81 -28.46
C PRO A 278 24.79 6.98 -28.43
N SER A 279 24.26 7.80 -29.32
CA SER A 279 22.80 8.08 -29.37
C SER A 279 21.94 6.84 -29.51
N SER A 280 22.42 5.84 -30.27
CA SER A 280 21.78 4.55 -30.46
C SER A 280 21.63 3.74 -29.16
N GLU A 281 22.65 3.73 -28.32
CA GLU A 281 22.65 3.01 -27.05
C GLU A 281 21.73 3.69 -26.01
N ARG A 282 21.63 5.02 -26.07
CA ARG A 282 20.63 5.76 -25.26
C ARG A 282 19.22 5.39 -25.67
N ILE A 283 18.91 5.34 -26.97
CA ILE A 283 17.60 4.95 -27.47
C ILE A 283 17.25 3.55 -26.99
N PHE A 284 18.20 2.62 -26.94
CA PHE A 284 17.96 1.27 -26.43
C PHE A 284 17.64 1.26 -24.93
N ILE A 285 18.37 2.01 -24.10
CA ILE A 285 18.10 2.11 -22.67
C ILE A 285 16.75 2.78 -22.42
N ASP A 286 16.46 3.88 -23.12
CA ASP A 286 15.17 4.57 -23.02
C ASP A 286 14.02 3.66 -23.47
N ALA A 287 14.23 2.81 -24.50
CA ALA A 287 13.26 1.84 -24.95
C ALA A 287 12.95 0.77 -23.88
N ILE A 288 13.97 0.26 -23.18
CA ILE A 288 13.80 -0.70 -22.08
C ILE A 288 13.03 -0.06 -20.92
N GLN A 289 13.37 1.15 -20.55
CA GLN A 289 12.68 1.89 -19.47
C GLN A 289 11.21 2.11 -19.83
N ALA A 290 10.92 2.54 -21.06
CA ALA A 290 9.55 2.76 -21.50
C ALA A 290 8.75 1.44 -21.55
N CYS A 291 9.35 0.32 -21.97
CA CYS A 291 8.72 -1.00 -21.93
C CYS A 291 8.45 -1.46 -20.49
N ALA A 292 9.35 -1.18 -19.55
CA ALA A 292 9.13 -1.50 -18.14
C ALA A 292 7.96 -0.70 -17.55
N VAL A 293 7.83 0.58 -17.90
CA VAL A 293 6.67 1.41 -17.51
C VAL A 293 5.37 0.84 -18.06
N VAL A 294 5.32 0.44 -19.33
CA VAL A 294 4.11 -0.17 -19.93
C VAL A 294 3.76 -1.47 -19.20
N LYS A 295 4.75 -2.30 -18.87
CA LYS A 295 4.52 -3.54 -18.11
C LYS A 295 3.97 -3.27 -16.70
N ALA A 296 4.45 -2.22 -16.03
CA ALA A 296 3.91 -1.80 -14.74
C ALA A 296 2.45 -1.34 -14.86
N ILE A 297 2.11 -0.60 -15.92
CA ILE A 297 0.73 -0.19 -16.23
C ILE A 297 -0.15 -1.42 -16.45
N ASP A 298 0.29 -2.40 -17.26
CA ASP A 298 -0.46 -3.64 -17.52
C ASP A 298 -0.75 -4.39 -16.20
N SER A 299 0.24 -4.48 -15.30
CA SER A 299 0.06 -5.10 -13.98
C SER A 299 -0.97 -4.36 -13.12
N GLN A 300 -1.00 -3.02 -13.17
CA GLN A 300 -2.01 -2.22 -12.46
C GLN A 300 -3.41 -2.42 -13.04
N ILE A 301 -3.53 -2.55 -14.35
CA ILE A 301 -4.81 -2.83 -15.02
C ILE A 301 -5.35 -4.21 -14.57
N ASP A 302 -4.49 -5.22 -14.53
CA ASP A 302 -4.88 -6.56 -14.07
C ASP A 302 -5.35 -6.53 -12.61
N SER A 303 -4.65 -5.76 -11.77
CA SER A 303 -5.04 -5.53 -10.37
C SER A 303 -6.40 -4.84 -10.27
N LEU A 304 -6.65 -3.80 -11.08
CA LEU A 304 -7.92 -3.07 -11.10
C LEU A 304 -9.09 -3.96 -11.53
N GLU A 305 -8.92 -4.77 -12.57
CA GLU A 305 -9.92 -5.72 -13.04
C GLU A 305 -10.24 -6.78 -11.97
N PHE A 306 -9.21 -7.27 -11.29
CA PHE A 306 -9.37 -8.19 -10.18
C PHE A 306 -10.16 -7.56 -9.01
N HIS A 307 -9.81 -6.35 -8.60
CA HIS A 307 -10.51 -5.62 -7.54
C HIS A 307 -11.97 -5.31 -7.92
N MET A 308 -12.23 -5.03 -9.18
CA MET A 308 -13.59 -4.79 -9.67
C MET A 308 -14.46 -6.06 -9.55
N GLN A 309 -13.92 -7.23 -9.88
CA GLN A 309 -14.63 -8.50 -9.69
C GLN A 309 -14.93 -8.76 -8.22
N ALA A 310 -13.97 -8.49 -7.38
CA ALA A 310 -14.05 -8.61 -5.95
C ALA A 310 -15.13 -7.71 -5.33
N LEU A 311 -15.18 -6.46 -5.75
CA LEU A 311 -16.20 -5.49 -5.33
C LEU A 311 -17.60 -5.97 -5.73
N LYS A 312 -17.73 -6.55 -6.93
CA LYS A 312 -18.98 -7.12 -7.42
C LYS A 312 -19.46 -8.26 -6.52
N ASP A 313 -18.59 -9.21 -6.22
CA ASP A 313 -18.95 -10.38 -5.41
C ASP A 313 -19.35 -9.96 -3.99
N LYS A 314 -18.63 -8.99 -3.43
CA LYS A 314 -18.93 -8.41 -2.12
C LYS A 314 -20.29 -7.72 -2.12
N ALA A 315 -20.55 -6.81 -3.04
CA ALA A 315 -21.78 -6.04 -3.07
C ALA A 315 -23.02 -6.95 -3.31
N LEU A 316 -22.88 -8.01 -4.09
CA LEU A 316 -23.95 -9.01 -4.25
C LEU A 316 -24.16 -9.83 -2.97
N GLY A 317 -23.08 -10.13 -2.23
CA GLY A 317 -23.15 -10.79 -0.93
C GLY A 317 -23.85 -9.93 0.12
N GLU A 318 -23.49 -8.65 0.21
CA GLU A 318 -24.12 -7.67 1.11
C GLU A 318 -25.61 -7.49 0.79
N ALA A 319 -25.94 -7.32 -0.48
CA ALA A 319 -27.35 -7.20 -0.88
C ALA A 319 -28.21 -8.42 -0.47
N LYS A 320 -27.64 -9.64 -0.54
CA LYS A 320 -28.32 -10.84 -0.01
C LYS A 320 -28.53 -10.77 1.50
N SER A 321 -27.53 -10.32 2.24
CA SER A 321 -27.60 -10.15 3.69
C SER A 321 -28.61 -9.07 4.08
N ASP A 322 -28.63 -7.95 3.35
CA ASP A 322 -29.54 -6.85 3.59
C ASP A 322 -31.01 -7.27 3.35
N TRP A 323 -31.26 -8.01 2.28
CA TRP A 323 -32.57 -8.56 2.05
C TRP A 323 -33.04 -9.47 3.21
N ALA A 324 -32.19 -10.38 3.65
CA ALA A 324 -32.47 -11.24 4.79
C ALA A 324 -32.72 -10.42 6.08
N GLY A 325 -31.93 -9.35 6.28
CA GLY A 325 -32.08 -8.42 7.39
C GLY A 325 -33.44 -7.69 7.36
N ILE A 326 -33.89 -7.25 6.17
CA ILE A 326 -35.22 -6.63 5.99
C ILE A 326 -36.33 -7.59 6.39
N VAL A 327 -36.30 -8.82 5.88
CA VAL A 327 -37.32 -9.83 6.19
C VAL A 327 -37.36 -10.15 7.69
N ASN A 328 -36.16 -10.38 8.30
CA ASN A 328 -36.06 -10.65 9.72
C ASN A 328 -36.54 -9.47 10.60
N ASN A 329 -36.20 -8.25 10.25
CA ASN A 329 -36.63 -7.06 11.00
C ASN A 329 -38.17 -6.87 10.92
N LEU A 330 -38.76 -7.14 9.76
CA LEU A 330 -40.21 -7.11 9.61
C LEU A 330 -40.86 -8.19 10.48
N HIS A 331 -40.33 -9.39 10.49
CA HIS A 331 -40.82 -10.48 11.35
C HIS A 331 -40.74 -10.11 12.84
N VAL A 332 -39.56 -9.70 13.31
CA VAL A 332 -39.31 -9.44 14.75
C VAL A 332 -40.07 -8.20 15.26
N CYS A 333 -40.08 -7.12 14.48
CA CYS A 333 -40.57 -5.83 14.97
C CYS A 333 -42.05 -5.57 14.69
N TYR A 334 -42.61 -6.15 13.63
CA TYR A 334 -43.94 -5.77 13.15
C TYR A 334 -44.88 -6.94 12.87
N ALA A 335 -44.39 -8.12 12.57
CA ALA A 335 -45.18 -9.23 12.08
C ALA A 335 -44.74 -10.58 12.68
N SER A 336 -44.50 -10.61 14.00
CA SER A 336 -44.00 -11.79 14.72
C SER A 336 -44.93 -13.02 14.70
N HIS A 337 -46.17 -12.83 14.25
CA HIS A 337 -47.17 -13.88 14.08
C HIS A 337 -47.21 -14.44 12.65
N LEU A 338 -46.50 -13.85 11.70
CA LEU A 338 -46.38 -14.33 10.31
C LEU A 338 -45.07 -15.12 10.14
N SER A 339 -45.11 -16.11 9.28
CA SER A 339 -43.88 -16.78 8.84
C SER A 339 -43.06 -15.90 7.89
N GLU A 340 -41.76 -16.20 7.71
CA GLU A 340 -40.94 -15.50 6.74
C GLU A 340 -41.50 -15.57 5.31
N GLU A 341 -42.11 -16.70 4.94
CA GLU A 341 -42.73 -16.92 3.63
C GLU A 341 -43.94 -16.00 3.42
N GLU A 342 -44.79 -15.83 4.46
CA GLU A 342 -45.93 -14.90 4.42
C GLU A 342 -45.46 -13.44 4.31
N ILE A 343 -44.38 -13.07 4.99
CA ILE A 343 -43.77 -11.73 4.89
C ILE A 343 -43.23 -11.49 3.48
N ILE A 344 -42.51 -12.46 2.93
CA ILE A 344 -41.97 -12.39 1.56
C ILE A 344 -43.11 -12.24 0.55
N SER A 345 -44.18 -13.05 0.69
CA SER A 345 -45.36 -12.98 -0.18
C SER A 345 -46.07 -11.62 -0.10
N ALA A 346 -46.16 -11.04 1.10
CA ALA A 346 -46.72 -9.70 1.29
C ALA A 346 -45.86 -8.60 0.65
N LEU A 347 -44.52 -8.70 0.74
CA LEU A 347 -43.60 -7.79 0.07
C LEU A 347 -43.72 -7.88 -1.46
N GLU A 348 -43.83 -9.09 -2.00
CA GLU A 348 -44.02 -9.33 -3.44
C GLU A 348 -45.32 -8.74 -3.95
N ALA A 349 -46.41 -8.85 -3.16
CA ALA A 349 -47.69 -8.29 -3.51
C ALA A 349 -47.69 -6.77 -3.68
N VAL A 350 -46.73 -6.07 -3.02
CA VAL A 350 -46.54 -4.62 -3.15
C VAL A 350 -45.39 -4.25 -4.09
N GLY A 351 -44.86 -5.23 -4.85
CA GLY A 351 -43.81 -5.02 -5.86
C GLY A 351 -42.37 -5.04 -5.32
N TRP A 352 -42.17 -5.49 -4.10
CA TRP A 352 -40.85 -5.64 -3.47
C TRP A 352 -40.47 -7.12 -3.46
N SER A 353 -39.77 -7.58 -4.48
CA SER A 353 -39.21 -8.92 -4.51
C SER A 353 -37.69 -8.91 -4.31
N LYS A 354 -37.17 -10.05 -3.87
CA LYS A 354 -35.75 -10.27 -3.74
C LYS A 354 -35.03 -10.08 -5.09
N GLU A 355 -35.67 -10.58 -6.15
CA GLU A 355 -35.17 -10.49 -7.53
C GLU A 355 -35.09 -9.04 -7.99
N ALA A 356 -36.11 -8.23 -7.71
CA ALA A 356 -36.11 -6.81 -8.05
C ALA A 356 -35.05 -6.02 -7.28
N PHE A 357 -34.90 -6.31 -5.96
CA PHE A 357 -33.86 -5.70 -5.12
C PHE A 357 -32.47 -6.05 -5.60
N MET A 358 -32.16 -7.34 -5.75
CA MET A 358 -30.90 -7.85 -6.24
C MET A 358 -30.59 -7.36 -7.66
N GLY A 359 -31.64 -7.28 -8.51
CA GLY A 359 -31.51 -6.81 -9.89
C GLY A 359 -31.00 -5.39 -9.99
N LYS A 360 -31.50 -4.46 -9.15
CA LYS A 360 -31.02 -3.07 -9.11
C LYS A 360 -29.56 -2.97 -8.70
N VAL A 361 -29.16 -3.72 -7.68
CA VAL A 361 -27.77 -3.76 -7.22
C VAL A 361 -26.87 -4.30 -8.33
N LYS A 362 -27.26 -5.43 -8.93
CA LYS A 362 -26.53 -6.05 -10.04
C LYS A 362 -26.39 -5.11 -11.23
N GLU A 363 -27.45 -4.43 -11.65
CA GLU A 363 -27.41 -3.47 -12.77
C GLU A 363 -26.42 -2.34 -12.53
N SER A 364 -26.43 -1.78 -11.31
CA SER A 364 -25.50 -0.69 -10.93
C SER A 364 -24.04 -1.13 -10.98
N ILE A 365 -23.76 -2.33 -10.48
CA ILE A 365 -22.40 -2.89 -10.46
C ILE A 365 -21.97 -3.28 -11.87
N ASP A 366 -22.82 -3.91 -12.67
CA ASP A 366 -22.52 -4.27 -14.05
C ASP A 366 -22.24 -3.01 -14.92
N LYS A 367 -22.90 -1.89 -14.61
CA LYS A 367 -22.61 -0.60 -15.25
C LYS A 367 -21.23 -0.09 -14.89
N LEU A 368 -20.85 -0.15 -13.60
CA LEU A 368 -19.53 0.23 -13.13
C LEU A 368 -18.44 -0.68 -13.73
N GLU A 369 -18.66 -1.99 -13.70
CA GLU A 369 -17.72 -2.97 -14.29
C GLU A 369 -17.47 -2.70 -15.77
N ARG A 370 -18.52 -2.40 -16.55
CA ARG A 370 -18.37 -2.03 -17.97
C ARG A 370 -17.53 -0.77 -18.17
N ALA A 371 -17.75 0.25 -17.32
CA ALA A 371 -16.98 1.49 -17.39
C ALA A 371 -15.48 1.24 -17.08
N VAL A 372 -15.19 0.50 -16.00
CA VAL A 372 -13.82 0.14 -15.62
C VAL A 372 -13.15 -0.67 -16.73
N LYS A 373 -13.80 -1.70 -17.26
CA LYS A 373 -13.26 -2.50 -18.37
C LYS A 373 -13.00 -1.68 -19.64
N GLN A 374 -13.82 -0.66 -19.89
CA GLN A 374 -13.61 0.23 -21.03
C GLN A 374 -12.34 1.08 -20.84
N GLU A 375 -12.12 1.63 -19.65
CA GLU A 375 -10.91 2.41 -19.37
C GLU A 375 -9.66 1.51 -19.37
N CYS A 376 -9.72 0.33 -18.78
CA CYS A 376 -8.64 -0.66 -18.83
C CYS A 376 -8.22 -0.99 -20.28
N ARG A 377 -9.19 -1.18 -21.20
CA ARG A 377 -8.90 -1.40 -22.62
C ARG A 377 -8.15 -0.20 -23.24
N LYS A 378 -8.62 1.02 -22.98
CA LYS A 378 -7.94 2.23 -23.50
C LYS A 378 -6.50 2.33 -23.01
N MET A 379 -6.25 2.01 -21.74
CA MET A 379 -4.91 2.02 -21.17
C MET A 379 -4.01 0.94 -21.81
N ARG A 380 -4.52 -0.29 -22.03
CA ARG A 380 -3.80 -1.36 -22.76
C ARG A 380 -3.50 -0.94 -24.19
N ASP A 381 -4.49 -0.38 -24.90
CA ASP A 381 -4.29 0.11 -26.27
C ASP A 381 -3.20 1.20 -26.34
N THR A 382 -3.16 2.08 -25.37
CA THR A 382 -2.09 3.08 -25.24
C THR A 382 -0.73 2.41 -25.00
N GLY A 383 -0.67 1.41 -24.13
CA GLY A 383 0.54 0.62 -23.88
C GLY A 383 1.05 -0.05 -25.15
N GLU A 384 0.17 -0.68 -25.94
CA GLU A 384 0.53 -1.28 -27.21
C GLU A 384 1.01 -0.26 -28.25
N GLN A 385 0.42 0.94 -28.29
CA GLN A 385 0.90 2.02 -29.14
C GLN A 385 2.30 2.48 -28.76
N VAL A 386 2.59 2.57 -27.45
CA VAL A 386 3.94 2.89 -26.96
C VAL A 386 4.94 1.80 -27.37
N LYS A 387 4.61 0.52 -27.17
CA LYS A 387 5.44 -0.61 -27.59
C LYS A 387 5.71 -0.57 -29.11
N ALA A 388 4.68 -0.32 -29.92
CA ALA A 388 4.82 -0.19 -31.36
C ALA A 388 5.68 1.00 -31.79
N GLY A 389 5.57 2.13 -31.07
CA GLY A 389 6.43 3.31 -31.27
C GLY A 389 7.90 3.02 -30.98
N ILE A 390 8.16 2.32 -29.85
CA ILE A 390 9.49 1.88 -29.46
C ILE A 390 10.08 0.95 -30.51
N ALA A 391 9.31 -0.06 -30.96
CA ALA A 391 9.75 -0.99 -31.99
C ALA A 391 10.18 -0.26 -33.29
N LYS A 392 9.41 0.74 -33.72
CA LYS A 392 9.75 1.57 -34.90
C LYS A 392 11.02 2.40 -34.70
N LEU A 393 11.26 2.94 -33.52
CA LEU A 393 12.48 3.67 -33.20
C LEU A 393 13.71 2.77 -33.26
N VAL A 394 13.59 1.58 -32.69
CA VAL A 394 14.64 0.57 -32.66
C VAL A 394 14.93 0.02 -34.05
N GLU A 395 13.88 -0.22 -34.87
CA GLU A 395 14.01 -0.71 -36.27
C GLU A 395 14.80 0.25 -37.15
N LYS A 396 14.68 1.57 -36.92
CA LYS A 396 15.43 2.59 -37.66
C LYS A 396 16.92 2.61 -37.34
N ASP A 397 17.32 2.01 -36.25
CA ASP A 397 18.73 1.93 -35.88
C ASP A 397 19.26 0.50 -36.04
N SER A 398 19.87 0.22 -37.18
CA SER A 398 20.37 -1.12 -37.57
C SER A 398 21.48 -1.65 -36.61
N SER A 399 22.13 -0.80 -35.84
CA SER A 399 23.10 -1.22 -34.84
C SER A 399 22.44 -1.75 -33.56
N LEU A 400 21.30 -1.23 -33.24
CA LEU A 400 20.46 -1.65 -32.11
C LEU A 400 19.68 -2.94 -32.40
N GLY A 401 19.19 -3.13 -33.60
CA GLY A 401 18.43 -4.32 -34.00
C GLY A 401 19.13 -5.64 -33.67
N ARG A 402 20.43 -5.73 -33.89
CA ARG A 402 21.23 -6.94 -33.57
C ARG A 402 21.37 -7.20 -32.08
N ASN A 403 21.37 -6.16 -31.25
CA ASN A 403 21.48 -6.32 -29.80
C ASN A 403 20.17 -6.75 -29.17
N ILE A 404 19.03 -6.35 -29.76
CA ILE A 404 17.67 -6.68 -29.28
C ILE A 404 17.27 -8.10 -29.63
N GLU A 405 17.70 -8.65 -30.76
CA GLU A 405 17.44 -10.07 -31.10
C GLU A 405 18.00 -11.04 -30.05
N ASN A 406 19.10 -10.67 -29.38
CA ASN A 406 19.70 -11.45 -28.31
C ASN A 406 19.04 -11.21 -26.93
N TYR A 407 18.15 -10.23 -26.86
CA TYR A 407 17.49 -9.80 -25.63
C TYR A 407 16.02 -10.23 -25.66
N ASN A 408 15.73 -11.43 -25.20
CA ASN A 408 14.34 -11.89 -25.08
C ASN A 408 13.64 -11.21 -23.90
N ILE A 409 13.31 -9.93 -24.05
CA ILE A 409 12.58 -9.15 -23.03
C ILE A 409 11.09 -9.48 -22.99
N GLY A 410 10.61 -10.42 -23.85
CA GLY A 410 9.21 -10.85 -23.88
C GLY A 410 8.18 -9.75 -24.21
N ILE A 411 8.67 -8.53 -24.44
CA ILE A 411 7.86 -7.31 -24.62
C ILE A 411 7.81 -6.91 -26.10
N LEU A 412 8.86 -7.21 -26.87
CA LEU A 412 8.87 -6.99 -28.31
C LEU A 412 8.11 -8.12 -29.02
N PRO A 413 7.37 -7.83 -30.10
CA PRO A 413 6.69 -8.86 -30.85
C PRO A 413 7.67 -9.95 -31.28
N GLN A 414 7.34 -11.22 -31.09
CA GLN A 414 8.17 -12.39 -31.42
C GLN A 414 8.57 -12.48 -32.92
N ARG A 415 8.07 -11.54 -33.73
CA ARG A 415 8.41 -11.39 -35.15
C ARG A 415 8.79 -9.94 -35.41
N GLY A 416 9.91 -9.48 -34.83
CA GLY A 416 10.63 -8.36 -35.42
C GLY A 416 11.12 -8.75 -36.82
N PRO A 417 11.32 -7.78 -37.73
CA PRO A 417 11.89 -8.08 -39.03
C PRO A 417 13.19 -8.85 -38.85
N THR A 418 13.34 -9.96 -39.51
CA THR A 418 14.62 -10.68 -39.61
C THR A 418 15.61 -9.74 -40.24
N PHE A 419 16.51 -9.18 -39.41
CA PHE A 419 17.65 -8.42 -39.87
C PHE A 419 18.55 -9.44 -40.60
N GLY A 420 18.29 -9.63 -41.88
CA GLY A 420 19.04 -10.54 -42.70
C GLY A 420 20.50 -10.14 -42.72
N GLY A 421 21.33 -11.01 -42.20
CA GLY A 421 22.76 -10.87 -42.35
C GLY A 421 23.17 -10.93 -43.84
N ARG A 422 23.89 -9.93 -44.26
CA ARG A 422 24.94 -10.00 -45.28
C ARG A 422 26.07 -9.07 -44.84
#